data_c8b73894eb4a2dbff5051997051f00f7
#
_entry.id   c8b73894eb4a2dbff5051997051f00f7
#
_cell.length_a   1.000
_cell.length_b   1.000
_cell.length_c   1.000
_cell.angle_alpha   90.00
_cell.angle_beta   90.00
_cell.angle_gamma   90.00
#
_symmetry.space_group_name_H-M   'P 1'
#
loop_
_entity.id
_entity.type
_entity.pdbx_description
1 polymer ?
#
loop_
_entity_poly.entity_id
_entity_poly.type
_entity_poly.pdbx_seq_one_letter_code
_entity_poly.pdbx_strand_id
1 'polypeptide(L)'
;MKKAVIIGLGLIGGSIALELKKRLNYLIEGIDNSPANVQKALELGIIEAPTDYEHLTDAALVLVAVPVNYISQVLTLVLDKIGDDTLVMDVGSVKAPICQAVAAHPRRKQFVAAHPMAGTEHSGPEAALYDLFDGKVMALCEVEKTTDWQLLDRALTLSKALNMRVKMMSPTDHDLHTAYVSHLSHVSSFMLGKTVLEIEKDEAQIFDLASTGFASTVRLAKSDAQMWTPIFTENKANVLKALSEYIKNLQQFYHLLETDQTAAITEVIHQANYIRKILK
;
A
#
# COMPACT_ATOMS: atom_id res chain seq x y z
N MET A 1 25.83 4.16 -14.75
CA MET A 1 24.84 4.05 -13.66
C MET A 1 23.48 3.89 -14.33
N LYS A 2 22.60 3.01 -13.82
CA LYS A 2 21.25 2.88 -14.40
C LYS A 2 20.38 4.01 -13.86
N LYS A 3 19.51 4.59 -14.70
CA LYS A 3 18.54 5.61 -14.30
C LYS A 3 17.24 4.96 -13.85
N ALA A 4 16.68 5.44 -12.73
CA ALA A 4 15.31 5.16 -12.33
C ALA A 4 14.53 6.46 -12.16
N VAL A 5 13.29 6.48 -12.62
CA VAL A 5 12.36 7.59 -12.42
C VAL A 5 11.29 7.18 -11.43
N ILE A 6 11.13 7.98 -10.38
CA ILE A 6 10.11 7.76 -9.33
C ILE A 6 9.00 8.79 -9.53
N ILE A 7 7.79 8.33 -9.78
CA ILE A 7 6.60 9.17 -9.94
C ILE A 7 5.75 9.08 -8.68
N GLY A 8 5.74 10.15 -7.90
CA GLY A 8 5.22 10.20 -6.54
C GLY A 8 6.32 10.04 -5.50
N LEU A 9 6.70 11.16 -4.86
CA LEU A 9 7.85 11.26 -3.94
C LEU A 9 7.42 11.21 -2.46
N GLY A 10 6.34 10.47 -2.18
CA GLY A 10 5.87 10.24 -0.81
C GLY A 10 6.66 9.13 -0.08
N LEU A 11 6.08 8.63 1.03
CA LEU A 11 6.68 7.56 1.85
C LEU A 11 7.21 6.38 1.01
N ILE A 12 6.37 5.75 0.19
CA ILE A 12 6.75 4.52 -0.52
C ILE A 12 7.73 4.81 -1.67
N GLY A 13 7.41 5.80 -2.52
CA GLY A 13 8.29 6.17 -3.64
C GLY A 13 9.65 6.66 -3.16
N GLY A 14 9.67 7.52 -2.13
CA GLY A 14 10.90 8.02 -1.51
C GLY A 14 11.74 6.92 -0.85
N SER A 15 11.09 6.01 -0.12
CA SER A 15 11.81 4.88 0.53
C SER A 15 12.41 3.93 -0.51
N ILE A 16 11.68 3.61 -1.61
CA ILE A 16 12.24 2.79 -2.69
C ILE A 16 13.40 3.53 -3.36
N ALA A 17 13.28 4.85 -3.60
CA ALA A 17 14.37 5.66 -4.17
C ALA A 17 15.66 5.56 -3.32
N LEU A 18 15.54 5.75 -2.00
CA LEU A 18 16.67 5.62 -1.07
C LEU A 18 17.33 4.24 -1.13
N GLU A 19 16.54 3.18 -1.17
CA GLU A 19 17.03 1.80 -1.24
C GLU A 19 17.67 1.49 -2.60
N LEU A 20 17.10 1.97 -3.72
CA LEU A 20 17.68 1.83 -5.06
C LEU A 20 19.07 2.47 -5.15
N LYS A 21 19.26 3.65 -4.56
CA LYS A 21 20.55 4.32 -4.44
C LYS A 21 21.53 3.48 -3.63
N LYS A 22 21.14 3.12 -2.42
CA LYS A 22 21.99 2.43 -1.43
C LYS A 22 22.41 1.04 -1.89
N ARG A 23 21.47 0.24 -2.40
CA ARG A 23 21.68 -1.20 -2.65
C ARG A 23 21.98 -1.54 -4.12
N LEU A 24 21.55 -0.71 -5.05
CA LEU A 24 21.64 -1.00 -6.50
C LEU A 24 22.35 0.07 -7.32
N ASN A 25 22.82 1.16 -6.69
CA ASN A 25 23.56 2.24 -7.32
C ASN A 25 22.84 2.86 -8.54
N TYR A 26 21.51 3.13 -8.40
CA TYR A 26 20.74 3.86 -9.40
C TYR A 26 20.94 5.37 -9.26
N LEU A 27 20.92 6.08 -10.40
CA LEU A 27 20.65 7.51 -10.47
C LEU A 27 19.13 7.69 -10.38
N ILE A 28 18.64 8.48 -9.44
CA ILE A 28 17.21 8.67 -9.22
C ILE A 28 16.78 10.05 -9.70
N GLU A 29 15.84 10.07 -10.64
CA GLU A 29 15.09 11.28 -11.00
C GLU A 29 13.66 11.17 -10.48
N GLY A 30 13.01 12.30 -10.21
CA GLY A 30 11.70 12.32 -9.58
C GLY A 30 10.67 13.19 -10.29
N ILE A 31 9.41 12.71 -10.28
CA ILE A 31 8.24 13.46 -10.70
C ILE A 31 7.25 13.49 -9.53
N ASP A 32 6.78 14.66 -9.15
CA ASP A 32 5.68 14.84 -8.21
C ASP A 32 4.84 16.05 -8.62
N ASN A 33 3.53 16.03 -8.37
CA ASN A 33 2.63 17.14 -8.70
C ASN A 33 2.77 18.31 -7.71
N SER A 34 3.40 18.09 -6.56
CA SER A 34 3.73 19.11 -5.56
C SER A 34 5.17 19.59 -5.73
N PRO A 35 5.40 20.83 -6.17
CA PRO A 35 6.76 21.40 -6.21
C PRO A 35 7.45 21.37 -4.85
N ALA A 36 6.70 21.46 -3.75
CA ALA A 36 7.24 21.36 -2.40
C ALA A 36 7.79 19.96 -2.11
N ASN A 37 7.12 18.91 -2.55
CA ASN A 37 7.61 17.53 -2.42
C ASN A 37 8.89 17.32 -3.24
N VAL A 38 8.95 17.84 -4.47
CA VAL A 38 10.15 17.77 -5.31
C VAL A 38 11.33 18.46 -4.63
N GLN A 39 11.13 19.70 -4.15
CA GLN A 39 12.17 20.45 -3.44
C GLN A 39 12.64 19.71 -2.19
N LYS A 40 11.71 19.18 -1.40
CA LYS A 40 12.03 18.43 -0.19
C LYS A 40 12.79 17.13 -0.50
N ALA A 41 12.41 16.41 -1.56
CA ALA A 41 13.09 15.19 -1.98
C ALA A 41 14.53 15.46 -2.44
N LEU A 42 14.79 16.61 -3.09
CA LEU A 42 16.15 17.08 -3.41
C LEU A 42 16.96 17.39 -2.14
N GLU A 43 16.38 18.15 -1.21
CA GLU A 43 17.04 18.50 0.07
C GLU A 43 17.43 17.27 0.89
N LEU A 44 16.55 16.25 0.91
CA LEU A 44 16.77 14.99 1.61
C LEU A 44 17.67 14.01 0.84
N GLY A 45 18.09 14.38 -0.38
CA GLY A 45 18.90 13.51 -1.23
C GLY A 45 18.17 12.24 -1.68
N ILE A 46 16.84 12.25 -1.71
CA ILE A 46 16.02 11.15 -2.23
C ILE A 46 16.19 11.04 -3.75
N ILE A 47 16.17 12.19 -4.45
CA ILE A 47 16.39 12.29 -5.88
C ILE A 47 17.61 13.16 -6.18
N GLU A 48 18.27 12.94 -7.32
CA GLU A 48 19.36 13.78 -7.83
C GLU A 48 18.84 14.99 -8.62
N ALA A 49 17.71 14.80 -9.34
CA ALA A 49 17.10 15.84 -10.17
C ALA A 49 15.61 15.61 -10.35
N PRO A 50 14.81 16.66 -10.55
CA PRO A 50 13.47 16.53 -11.10
C PRO A 50 13.53 16.15 -12.57
N THR A 51 12.48 15.49 -13.06
CA THR A 51 12.29 15.18 -14.47
C THR A 51 10.81 15.31 -14.86
N ASP A 52 10.47 14.96 -16.09
CA ASP A 52 9.10 14.97 -16.58
C ASP A 52 8.80 13.73 -17.43
N TYR A 53 7.56 13.60 -17.90
CA TYR A 53 7.12 12.44 -18.68
C TYR A 53 7.74 12.35 -20.09
N GLU A 54 8.36 13.41 -20.62
CA GLU A 54 9.02 13.40 -21.94
C GLU A 54 10.43 12.79 -21.87
N HIS A 55 10.97 12.62 -20.68
CA HIS A 55 12.35 12.13 -20.46
C HIS A 55 12.40 10.74 -19.81
N LEU A 56 11.48 9.81 -20.23
CA LEU A 56 11.40 8.45 -19.69
C LEU A 56 12.10 7.40 -20.57
N THR A 57 12.48 7.73 -21.79
CA THR A 57 12.97 6.77 -22.80
C THR A 57 14.27 6.07 -22.44
N ASP A 58 15.13 6.70 -21.66
CA ASP A 58 16.43 6.18 -21.20
C ASP A 58 16.38 5.60 -19.77
N ALA A 59 15.19 5.61 -19.13
CA ALA A 59 15.02 5.04 -17.81
C ALA A 59 15.07 3.50 -17.85
N ALA A 60 15.92 2.92 -17.01
CA ALA A 60 15.93 1.48 -16.81
C ALA A 60 14.74 1.01 -15.97
N LEU A 61 14.24 1.87 -15.07
CA LEU A 61 13.09 1.61 -14.20
C LEU A 61 12.24 2.87 -14.12
N VAL A 62 10.92 2.72 -14.25
CA VAL A 62 9.95 3.75 -13.87
C VAL A 62 9.05 3.15 -12.78
N LEU A 63 9.00 3.82 -11.62
CA LEU A 63 8.16 3.43 -10.49
C LEU A 63 7.01 4.40 -10.33
N VAL A 64 5.76 3.90 -10.39
CA VAL A 64 4.55 4.70 -10.20
C VAL A 64 4.05 4.52 -8.77
N ALA A 65 4.26 5.56 -7.94
CA ALA A 65 3.98 5.58 -6.51
C ALA A 65 3.00 6.73 -6.12
N VAL A 66 2.11 7.09 -7.03
CA VAL A 66 1.05 8.08 -6.80
C VAL A 66 -0.16 7.45 -6.09
N PRO A 67 -1.12 8.25 -5.55
CA PRO A 67 -2.35 7.70 -4.98
C PRO A 67 -3.09 6.79 -5.96
N VAL A 68 -3.69 5.72 -5.42
CA VAL A 68 -4.17 4.56 -6.21
C VAL A 68 -5.15 4.92 -7.32
N ASN A 69 -5.99 5.91 -7.11
CA ASN A 69 -6.97 6.41 -8.10
C ASN A 69 -6.35 7.11 -9.32
N TYR A 70 -5.08 7.51 -9.24
CA TYR A 70 -4.35 8.12 -10.37
C TYR A 70 -3.44 7.14 -11.09
N ILE A 71 -3.17 5.96 -10.50
CA ILE A 71 -2.17 5.02 -11.05
C ILE A 71 -2.53 4.59 -12.46
N SER A 72 -3.77 4.23 -12.74
CA SER A 72 -4.19 3.76 -14.07
C SER A 72 -3.93 4.80 -15.17
N GLN A 73 -4.24 6.07 -14.90
CA GLN A 73 -4.00 7.16 -15.84
C GLN A 73 -2.49 7.42 -16.04
N VAL A 74 -1.74 7.52 -14.94
CA VAL A 74 -0.30 7.76 -14.97
C VAL A 74 0.42 6.61 -15.65
N LEU A 75 0.03 5.37 -15.36
CA LEU A 75 0.62 4.17 -15.94
C LEU A 75 0.44 4.11 -17.46
N THR A 76 -0.75 4.44 -17.97
CA THR A 76 -0.99 4.51 -19.42
C THR A 76 -0.07 5.53 -20.07
N LEU A 77 0.02 6.75 -19.51
CA LEU A 77 0.91 7.80 -20.01
C LEU A 77 2.39 7.36 -19.97
N VAL A 78 2.82 6.71 -18.90
CA VAL A 78 4.18 6.19 -18.75
C VAL A 78 4.49 5.14 -19.83
N LEU A 79 3.60 4.18 -20.03
CA LEU A 79 3.79 3.12 -21.02
C LEU A 79 3.88 3.66 -22.46
N ASP A 80 3.23 4.79 -22.77
CA ASP A 80 3.37 5.47 -24.07
C ASP A 80 4.74 6.11 -24.30
N LYS A 81 5.46 6.49 -23.22
CA LYS A 81 6.65 7.34 -23.25
C LYS A 81 7.97 6.61 -22.97
N ILE A 82 7.93 5.39 -22.45
CA ILE A 82 9.13 4.63 -22.07
C ILE A 82 9.90 4.05 -23.28
N GLY A 83 11.16 3.72 -23.05
CA GLY A 83 11.99 2.94 -24.01
C GLY A 83 11.64 1.45 -23.97
N ASP A 84 12.21 0.69 -24.94
CA ASP A 84 11.87 -0.73 -25.14
C ASP A 84 12.36 -1.65 -24.00
N ASP A 85 13.44 -1.29 -23.32
CA ASP A 85 14.03 -2.05 -22.21
C ASP A 85 13.62 -1.55 -20.82
N THR A 86 12.67 -0.62 -20.73
CA THR A 86 12.25 -0.03 -19.46
C THR A 86 11.35 -0.99 -18.68
N LEU A 87 11.72 -1.29 -17.43
CA LEU A 87 10.80 -1.92 -16.47
C LEU A 87 9.90 -0.83 -15.88
N VAL A 88 8.59 -1.03 -15.93
CA VAL A 88 7.61 -0.20 -15.22
C VAL A 88 7.01 -0.99 -14.07
N MET A 89 6.97 -0.41 -12.88
CA MET A 89 6.28 -0.99 -11.71
C MET A 89 5.36 0.05 -11.10
N ASP A 90 4.20 -0.37 -10.62
CA ASP A 90 3.44 0.41 -9.66
C ASP A 90 3.61 -0.16 -8.24
N VAL A 91 3.18 0.60 -7.25
CA VAL A 91 3.19 0.18 -5.84
C VAL A 91 1.85 0.42 -5.15
N GLY A 92 0.78 0.49 -5.92
CA GLY A 92 -0.56 0.77 -5.43
C GLY A 92 -1.14 -0.33 -4.55
N SER A 93 -2.05 0.06 -3.65
CA SER A 93 -2.69 -0.84 -2.68
C SER A 93 -3.84 -1.66 -3.26
N VAL A 94 -4.27 -1.41 -4.50
CA VAL A 94 -5.30 -2.15 -5.24
C VAL A 94 -4.74 -2.52 -6.61
N LYS A 95 -5.03 -3.72 -7.11
CA LYS A 95 -4.37 -4.24 -8.33
C LYS A 95 -5.33 -4.51 -9.49
N ALA A 96 -6.54 -5.00 -9.24
CA ALA A 96 -7.44 -5.41 -10.31
C ALA A 96 -7.78 -4.29 -11.32
N PRO A 97 -8.22 -3.08 -10.89
CA PRO A 97 -8.50 -2.00 -11.82
C PRO A 97 -7.25 -1.51 -12.56
N ILE A 98 -6.08 -1.52 -11.91
CA ILE A 98 -4.81 -1.10 -12.53
C ILE A 98 -4.41 -2.07 -13.64
N CYS A 99 -4.42 -3.39 -13.37
CA CYS A 99 -4.11 -4.41 -14.37
C CYS A 99 -5.09 -4.36 -15.55
N GLN A 100 -6.39 -4.17 -15.27
CA GLN A 100 -7.42 -4.06 -16.30
C GLN A 100 -7.22 -2.84 -17.20
N ALA A 101 -6.85 -1.69 -16.64
CA ALA A 101 -6.66 -0.45 -17.38
C ALA A 101 -5.61 -0.56 -18.48
N VAL A 102 -4.57 -1.38 -18.26
CA VAL A 102 -3.46 -1.55 -19.22
C VAL A 102 -3.43 -2.91 -19.90
N ALA A 103 -4.46 -3.75 -19.72
CA ALA A 103 -4.49 -5.12 -20.23
C ALA A 103 -4.27 -5.22 -21.75
N ALA A 104 -4.82 -4.28 -22.51
CA ALA A 104 -4.69 -4.22 -23.98
C ALA A 104 -3.58 -3.27 -24.48
N HIS A 105 -2.78 -2.69 -23.56
CA HIS A 105 -1.75 -1.74 -23.94
C HIS A 105 -0.62 -2.44 -24.73
N PRO A 106 -0.11 -1.89 -25.86
CA PRO A 106 0.95 -2.51 -26.66
C PRO A 106 2.20 -2.86 -25.84
N ARG A 107 2.53 -2.04 -24.84
CA ARG A 107 3.68 -2.23 -23.94
C ARG A 107 3.32 -2.88 -22.62
N ARG A 108 2.17 -3.59 -22.51
CA ARG A 108 1.75 -4.29 -21.30
C ARG A 108 2.85 -5.21 -20.72
N LYS A 109 3.66 -5.81 -21.60
CA LYS A 109 4.75 -6.71 -21.21
C LYS A 109 5.86 -6.05 -20.40
N GLN A 110 5.97 -4.72 -20.44
CA GLN A 110 6.97 -3.95 -19.69
C GLN A 110 6.49 -3.59 -18.28
N PHE A 111 5.24 -3.89 -17.93
CA PHE A 111 4.64 -3.56 -16.66
C PHE A 111 4.57 -4.75 -15.70
N VAL A 112 5.01 -4.53 -14.46
CA VAL A 112 4.87 -5.42 -13.31
C VAL A 112 3.97 -4.74 -12.28
N ALA A 113 2.78 -5.29 -12.08
CA ALA A 113 1.86 -4.84 -11.04
C ALA A 113 2.37 -5.31 -9.67
N ALA A 114 2.76 -4.36 -8.80
CA ALA A 114 3.36 -4.66 -7.53
C ALA A 114 2.66 -3.94 -6.36
N HIS A 115 2.78 -4.51 -5.16
CA HIS A 115 2.35 -3.88 -3.92
C HIS A 115 3.29 -4.28 -2.79
N PRO A 116 4.18 -3.39 -2.32
CA PRO A 116 4.94 -3.63 -1.11
C PRO A 116 4.02 -3.52 0.11
N MET A 117 3.83 -4.62 0.83
CA MET A 117 3.01 -4.68 2.05
C MET A 117 3.74 -4.00 3.22
N ALA A 118 4.00 -2.71 3.07
CA ALA A 118 4.71 -1.87 4.03
C ALA A 118 4.13 -0.46 4.04
N GLY A 119 4.27 0.24 5.16
CA GLY A 119 3.80 1.61 5.31
C GLY A 119 3.76 2.04 6.77
N THR A 120 3.60 3.33 6.97
CA THR A 120 3.36 3.95 8.28
C THR A 120 2.18 4.91 8.16
N GLU A 121 1.77 5.53 9.25
CA GLU A 121 0.75 6.58 9.26
C GLU A 121 1.25 7.95 8.75
N HIS A 122 2.53 8.09 8.43
CA HIS A 122 3.14 9.32 7.93
C HIS A 122 3.13 9.38 6.40
N SER A 123 3.16 10.58 5.84
CA SER A 123 3.12 10.88 4.42
C SER A 123 4.17 11.93 4.02
N GLY A 124 4.37 12.12 2.71
CA GLY A 124 5.34 13.07 2.18
C GLY A 124 6.77 12.53 2.10
N PRO A 125 7.70 13.31 1.50
CA PRO A 125 9.11 12.92 1.36
C PRO A 125 9.84 12.73 2.69
N GLU A 126 9.47 13.51 3.73
CA GLU A 126 10.04 13.40 5.07
C GLU A 126 9.74 12.07 5.75
N ALA A 127 8.70 11.39 5.30
CA ALA A 127 8.34 10.07 5.82
C ALA A 127 9.17 8.93 5.21
N ALA A 128 9.96 9.20 4.16
CA ALA A 128 10.77 8.18 3.51
C ALA A 128 11.81 7.59 4.46
N LEU A 129 11.88 6.26 4.51
CA LEU A 129 12.73 5.53 5.45
C LEU A 129 13.60 4.51 4.72
N TYR A 130 14.85 4.38 5.15
CA TYR A 130 15.64 3.19 4.86
C TYR A 130 15.05 1.97 5.59
N ASP A 131 15.26 0.79 5.00
CA ASP A 131 14.88 -0.51 5.60
C ASP A 131 13.36 -0.67 5.87
N LEU A 132 12.49 0.23 5.33
CA LEU A 132 11.02 0.15 5.45
C LEU A 132 10.47 -1.20 4.99
N PHE A 133 11.11 -1.81 4.02
CA PHE A 133 10.66 -3.02 3.32
C PHE A 133 11.25 -4.31 3.89
N ASP A 134 12.21 -4.23 4.80
CA ASP A 134 12.95 -5.39 5.30
C ASP A 134 12.02 -6.46 5.90
N GLY A 135 12.11 -7.67 5.36
CA GLY A 135 11.31 -8.82 5.76
C GLY A 135 9.82 -8.76 5.40
N LYS A 136 9.37 -7.68 4.74
CA LYS A 136 7.98 -7.51 4.32
C LYS A 136 7.68 -8.32 3.05
N VAL A 137 6.41 -8.33 2.65
CA VAL A 137 5.97 -9.02 1.43
C VAL A 137 5.86 -8.03 0.27
N MET A 138 6.41 -8.40 -0.89
CA MET A 138 6.12 -7.79 -2.17
C MET A 138 5.12 -8.68 -2.91
N ALA A 139 3.88 -8.22 -3.03
CA ALA A 139 2.91 -8.88 -3.92
C ALA A 139 3.22 -8.49 -5.36
N LEU A 140 3.34 -9.49 -6.25
CA LEU A 140 3.44 -9.30 -7.70
C LEU A 140 2.22 -9.96 -8.34
N CYS A 141 1.48 -9.19 -9.15
CA CYS A 141 0.20 -9.63 -9.68
C CYS A 141 0.24 -9.82 -11.19
N GLU A 142 -0.37 -10.92 -11.66
CA GLU A 142 -0.58 -11.24 -13.08
C GLU A 142 0.71 -11.33 -13.94
N VAL A 143 1.87 -11.52 -13.31
CA VAL A 143 3.16 -11.41 -14.00
C VAL A 143 3.49 -12.59 -14.91
N GLU A 144 3.04 -13.79 -14.59
CA GLU A 144 3.41 -15.03 -15.30
C GLU A 144 2.95 -15.06 -16.76
N LYS A 145 1.83 -14.38 -17.09
CA LYS A 145 1.21 -14.42 -18.42
C LYS A 145 1.38 -13.14 -19.21
N THR A 146 1.67 -12.03 -18.54
CA THR A 146 1.55 -10.70 -19.12
C THR A 146 2.85 -9.92 -19.15
N THR A 147 3.88 -10.34 -18.41
CA THR A 147 5.16 -9.62 -18.29
C THR A 147 6.26 -10.34 -19.08
N ASP A 148 7.14 -9.57 -19.71
CA ASP A 148 8.37 -10.12 -20.29
C ASP A 148 9.24 -10.76 -19.20
N TRP A 149 9.82 -11.94 -19.49
CA TRP A 149 10.54 -12.71 -18.48
C TRP A 149 11.81 -12.01 -17.97
N GLN A 150 12.51 -11.25 -18.82
CA GLN A 150 13.72 -10.51 -18.42
C GLN A 150 13.35 -9.35 -17.49
N LEU A 151 12.24 -8.68 -17.74
CA LEU A 151 11.73 -7.60 -16.91
C LEU A 151 11.16 -8.13 -15.59
N LEU A 152 10.53 -9.30 -15.61
CA LEU A 152 10.12 -9.98 -14.39
C LEU A 152 11.33 -10.35 -13.51
N ASP A 153 12.40 -10.89 -14.10
CA ASP A 153 13.64 -11.21 -13.37
C ASP A 153 14.26 -9.95 -12.73
N ARG A 154 14.20 -8.82 -13.43
CA ARG A 154 14.65 -7.53 -12.88
C ARG A 154 13.77 -7.08 -11.70
N ALA A 155 12.45 -7.24 -11.78
CA ALA A 155 11.53 -6.92 -10.68
C ALA A 155 11.75 -7.85 -9.46
N LEU A 156 12.04 -9.13 -9.68
CA LEU A 156 12.43 -10.08 -8.63
C LEU A 156 13.76 -9.69 -7.98
N THR A 157 14.74 -9.32 -8.78
CA THR A 157 16.05 -8.84 -8.31
C THR A 157 15.89 -7.57 -7.46
N LEU A 158 15.05 -6.63 -7.90
CA LEU A 158 14.72 -5.43 -7.14
C LEU A 158 14.05 -5.79 -5.80
N SER A 159 13.04 -6.65 -5.83
CA SER A 159 12.35 -7.09 -4.60
C SER A 159 13.30 -7.75 -3.61
N LYS A 160 14.24 -8.58 -4.11
CA LYS A 160 15.30 -9.19 -3.28
C LYS A 160 16.26 -8.14 -2.72
N ALA A 161 16.65 -7.14 -3.52
CA ALA A 161 17.50 -6.05 -3.05
C ALA A 161 16.83 -5.22 -1.95
N LEU A 162 15.49 -5.06 -2.00
CA LEU A 162 14.69 -4.46 -0.93
C LEU A 162 14.50 -5.37 0.29
N ASN A 163 15.16 -6.55 0.31
CA ASN A 163 15.01 -7.58 1.36
C ASN A 163 13.56 -8.02 1.60
N MET A 164 12.76 -8.10 0.52
CA MET A 164 11.36 -8.48 0.56
C MET A 164 11.14 -9.93 0.15
N ARG A 165 10.10 -10.56 0.71
CA ARG A 165 9.61 -11.88 0.31
C ARG A 165 8.58 -11.71 -0.79
N VAL A 166 8.83 -12.25 -1.97
CA VAL A 166 7.89 -12.17 -3.08
C VAL A 166 6.74 -13.16 -2.92
N LYS A 167 5.51 -12.69 -3.18
CA LYS A 167 4.30 -13.49 -3.29
C LYS A 167 3.61 -13.17 -4.61
N MET A 168 3.53 -14.15 -5.52
CA MET A 168 2.78 -14.01 -6.77
C MET A 168 1.33 -14.42 -6.58
N MET A 169 0.40 -13.68 -7.19
CA MET A 169 -1.04 -13.97 -7.11
C MET A 169 -1.82 -13.29 -8.24
N SER A 170 -3.11 -13.62 -8.37
CA SER A 170 -3.99 -12.85 -9.26
C SER A 170 -4.31 -11.48 -8.68
N PRO A 171 -4.61 -10.45 -9.51
CA PRO A 171 -5.04 -9.14 -9.02
C PRO A 171 -6.32 -9.22 -8.17
N THR A 172 -7.24 -10.12 -8.53
CA THR A 172 -8.50 -10.31 -7.79
C THR A 172 -8.29 -10.94 -6.42
N ASP A 173 -7.39 -11.94 -6.31
CA ASP A 173 -7.05 -12.53 -5.00
C ASP A 173 -6.31 -11.52 -4.13
N HIS A 174 -5.40 -10.72 -4.73
CA HIS A 174 -4.73 -9.64 -4.03
C HIS A 174 -5.73 -8.69 -3.39
N ASP A 175 -6.67 -8.16 -4.17
CA ASP A 175 -7.63 -7.15 -3.72
C ASP A 175 -8.62 -7.72 -2.68
N LEU A 176 -9.00 -8.99 -2.84
CA LEU A 176 -9.80 -9.71 -1.84
C LEU A 176 -9.03 -9.89 -0.53
N HIS A 177 -7.79 -10.38 -0.59
CA HIS A 177 -7.00 -10.64 0.62
C HIS A 177 -6.64 -9.34 1.36
N THR A 178 -6.26 -8.29 0.64
CA THR A 178 -5.96 -6.98 1.26
C THR A 178 -7.18 -6.35 1.89
N ALA A 179 -8.39 -6.60 1.36
CA ALA A 179 -9.62 -6.14 1.99
C ALA A 179 -9.78 -6.69 3.42
N TYR A 180 -9.42 -7.95 3.67
CA TYR A 180 -9.50 -8.56 5.01
C TYR A 180 -8.34 -8.17 5.93
N VAL A 181 -7.09 -8.23 5.45
CA VAL A 181 -5.92 -8.08 6.33
C VAL A 181 -5.43 -6.64 6.50
N SER A 182 -5.89 -5.72 5.66
CA SER A 182 -5.47 -4.32 5.68
C SER A 182 -6.65 -3.36 5.73
N HIS A 183 -7.53 -3.38 4.73
CA HIS A 183 -8.59 -2.38 4.61
C HIS A 183 -9.60 -2.47 5.76
N LEU A 184 -10.02 -3.67 6.13
CA LEU A 184 -10.91 -3.88 7.28
C LEU A 184 -10.28 -3.40 8.59
N SER A 185 -8.97 -3.62 8.78
CA SER A 185 -8.25 -3.14 9.97
C SER A 185 -8.29 -1.61 10.08
N HIS A 186 -8.16 -0.89 8.96
CA HIS A 186 -8.27 0.56 8.95
C HIS A 186 -9.71 1.02 9.21
N VAL A 187 -10.72 0.39 8.57
CA VAL A 187 -12.13 0.69 8.85
C VAL A 187 -12.44 0.51 10.34
N SER A 188 -11.99 -0.61 10.93
CA SER A 188 -12.20 -0.89 12.37
C SER A 188 -11.57 0.17 13.25
N SER A 189 -10.32 0.56 12.93
CA SER A 189 -9.58 1.57 13.68
C SER A 189 -10.22 2.96 13.56
N PHE A 190 -10.63 3.38 12.35
CA PHE A 190 -11.35 4.63 12.13
C PHE A 190 -12.67 4.66 12.88
N MET A 191 -13.46 3.58 12.79
CA MET A 191 -14.80 3.55 13.43
C MET A 191 -14.71 3.46 14.94
N LEU A 192 -13.74 2.73 15.49
CA LEU A 192 -13.50 2.72 16.93
C LEU A 192 -13.08 4.11 17.44
N GLY A 193 -12.12 4.74 16.76
CA GLY A 193 -11.67 6.10 17.10
C GLY A 193 -12.82 7.12 17.03
N LYS A 194 -13.63 7.07 15.97
CA LYS A 194 -14.82 7.91 15.79
C LYS A 194 -15.82 7.71 16.93
N THR A 195 -16.13 6.45 17.26
CA THR A 195 -17.08 6.12 18.34
C THR A 195 -16.65 6.73 19.67
N VAL A 196 -15.38 6.55 20.06
CA VAL A 196 -14.90 7.10 21.34
C VAL A 196 -14.87 8.62 21.32
N LEU A 197 -14.49 9.25 20.20
CA LEU A 197 -14.52 10.72 20.05
C LEU A 197 -15.95 11.29 20.14
N GLU A 198 -16.95 10.57 19.68
CA GLU A 198 -18.35 11.01 19.79
C GLU A 198 -18.85 10.94 21.24
N ILE A 199 -18.53 9.86 21.95
CA ILE A 199 -18.93 9.69 23.37
C ILE A 199 -18.18 10.65 24.28
N GLU A 200 -16.90 10.95 24.02
CA GLU A 200 -16.11 11.91 24.82
C GLU A 200 -16.74 13.31 24.88
N LYS A 201 -17.54 13.71 23.90
CA LYS A 201 -18.24 15.00 23.91
C LYS A 201 -19.30 15.08 25.00
N ASP A 202 -19.91 13.93 25.35
CA ASP A 202 -21.00 13.83 26.32
C ASP A 202 -20.47 13.34 27.69
N GLU A 203 -19.43 12.53 27.69
CA GLU A 203 -18.83 11.87 28.87
C GLU A 203 -17.34 12.28 28.96
N ALA A 204 -17.06 13.52 29.37
CA ALA A 204 -15.70 14.01 29.54
C ALA A 204 -14.84 13.11 30.43
N GLN A 205 -13.52 13.01 30.11
CA GLN A 205 -12.50 12.22 30.81
C GLN A 205 -12.38 10.74 30.35
N ILE A 206 -13.06 10.31 29.28
CA ILE A 206 -12.85 8.96 28.74
C ILE A 206 -11.37 8.78 28.32
N PHE A 207 -10.75 9.80 27.72
CA PHE A 207 -9.36 9.73 27.30
C PHE A 207 -8.36 9.70 28.45
N ASP A 208 -8.73 10.10 29.66
CA ASP A 208 -7.88 9.98 30.85
C ASP A 208 -7.62 8.50 31.21
N LEU A 209 -8.51 7.62 30.78
CA LEU A 209 -8.37 6.17 30.95
C LEU A 209 -7.73 5.48 29.72
N ALA A 210 -7.42 6.25 28.67
CA ALA A 210 -6.84 5.67 27.47
C ALA A 210 -5.41 5.18 27.72
N SER A 211 -5.19 3.88 27.50
CA SER A 211 -3.90 3.22 27.71
C SER A 211 -3.29 2.74 26.40
N THR A 212 -2.14 2.07 26.49
CA THR A 212 -1.41 1.48 25.35
C THR A 212 -2.26 0.54 24.50
N GLY A 213 -3.22 -0.19 25.09
CA GLY A 213 -4.16 -1.06 24.39
C GLY A 213 -5.03 -0.29 23.40
N PHE A 214 -5.70 0.77 23.88
CA PHE A 214 -6.51 1.65 23.03
C PHE A 214 -5.63 2.32 21.95
N ALA A 215 -4.50 2.93 22.35
CA ALA A 215 -3.61 3.62 21.46
C ALA A 215 -3.10 2.72 20.29
N SER A 216 -2.78 1.44 20.60
CA SER A 216 -2.37 0.48 19.57
C SER A 216 -3.50 0.10 18.61
N THR A 217 -4.73 -0.06 19.13
CA THR A 217 -5.90 -0.44 18.34
C THR A 217 -6.35 0.68 17.40
N VAL A 218 -6.29 1.95 17.85
CA VAL A 218 -6.67 3.11 17.02
C VAL A 218 -5.49 3.75 16.28
N ARG A 219 -4.31 3.16 16.30
CA ARG A 219 -3.12 3.70 15.64
C ARG A 219 -3.37 3.99 14.16
N LEU A 220 -4.04 3.09 13.47
CA LEU A 220 -4.35 3.24 12.04
C LEU A 220 -5.37 4.36 11.76
N ALA A 221 -6.13 4.81 12.75
CA ALA A 221 -7.04 5.95 12.60
C ALA A 221 -6.31 7.30 12.39
N LYS A 222 -5.00 7.34 12.60
CA LYS A 222 -4.15 8.51 12.31
C LYS A 222 -3.74 8.61 10.85
N SER A 223 -4.06 7.62 10.02
CA SER A 223 -3.70 7.57 8.61
C SER A 223 -4.45 8.62 7.80
N ASP A 224 -3.80 9.11 6.73
CA ASP A 224 -4.31 10.17 5.86
C ASP A 224 -5.59 9.73 5.12
N ALA A 225 -6.64 10.55 5.24
CA ALA A 225 -7.91 10.32 4.56
C ALA A 225 -7.80 10.42 3.03
N GLN A 226 -6.92 11.29 2.49
CA GLN A 226 -6.72 11.43 1.04
C GLN A 226 -6.11 10.16 0.43
N MET A 227 -5.32 9.42 1.19
CA MET A 227 -4.77 8.14 0.78
C MET A 227 -5.81 7.01 0.92
N TRP A 228 -6.53 6.95 2.03
CA TRP A 228 -7.39 5.79 2.34
C TRP A 228 -8.76 5.82 1.65
N THR A 229 -9.33 7.01 1.41
CA THR A 229 -10.60 7.11 0.69
C THR A 229 -10.53 6.48 -0.71
N PRO A 230 -9.52 6.79 -1.56
CA PRO A 230 -9.36 6.09 -2.84
C PRO A 230 -9.16 4.58 -2.71
N ILE A 231 -8.41 4.10 -1.71
CA ILE A 231 -8.20 2.66 -1.49
C ILE A 231 -9.54 1.95 -1.23
N PHE A 232 -10.39 2.51 -0.39
CA PHE A 232 -11.71 1.94 -0.10
C PHE A 232 -12.63 1.97 -1.32
N THR A 233 -12.60 3.04 -2.11
CA THR A 233 -13.48 3.20 -3.27
C THR A 233 -13.03 2.33 -4.45
N GLU A 234 -11.75 2.21 -4.72
CA GLU A 234 -11.20 1.36 -5.77
C GLU A 234 -11.36 -0.15 -5.46
N ASN A 235 -11.35 -0.54 -4.17
CA ASN A 235 -11.59 -1.92 -3.74
C ASN A 235 -12.98 -2.12 -3.11
N LYS A 236 -13.96 -1.29 -3.49
CA LYS A 236 -15.27 -1.18 -2.83
C LYS A 236 -15.98 -2.53 -2.62
N ALA A 237 -16.06 -3.35 -3.65
CA ALA A 237 -16.80 -4.62 -3.57
C ALA A 237 -16.22 -5.56 -2.51
N ASN A 238 -14.89 -5.71 -2.47
CA ASN A 238 -14.21 -6.56 -1.50
C ASN A 238 -14.25 -5.95 -0.09
N VAL A 239 -14.13 -4.64 0.03
CA VAL A 239 -14.25 -3.93 1.33
C VAL A 239 -15.64 -4.11 1.90
N LEU A 240 -16.71 -3.95 1.11
CA LEU A 240 -18.09 -4.17 1.54
C LEU A 240 -18.30 -5.62 1.98
N LYS A 241 -17.76 -6.60 1.26
CA LYS A 241 -17.83 -8.01 1.65
C LYS A 241 -17.16 -8.27 3.00
N ALA A 242 -15.93 -7.81 3.18
CA ALA A 242 -15.19 -7.98 4.43
C ALA A 242 -15.88 -7.26 5.61
N LEU A 243 -16.37 -6.04 5.37
CA LEU A 243 -17.08 -5.24 6.37
C LEU A 243 -18.41 -5.90 6.77
N SER A 244 -19.17 -6.46 5.83
CA SER A 244 -20.41 -7.17 6.11
C SER A 244 -20.19 -8.35 7.08
N GLU A 245 -19.16 -9.17 6.85
CA GLU A 245 -18.82 -10.26 7.75
C GLU A 245 -18.37 -9.75 9.13
N TYR A 246 -17.63 -8.65 9.18
CA TYR A 246 -17.21 -8.05 10.44
C TYR A 246 -18.40 -7.49 11.25
N ILE A 247 -19.33 -6.80 10.58
CA ILE A 247 -20.57 -6.31 11.21
C ILE A 247 -21.37 -7.48 11.78
N LYS A 248 -21.51 -8.57 11.04
CA LYS A 248 -22.20 -9.79 11.50
C LYS A 248 -21.55 -10.36 12.77
N ASN A 249 -20.22 -10.44 12.81
CA ASN A 249 -19.51 -10.91 14.01
C ASN A 249 -19.70 -9.97 15.20
N LEU A 250 -19.70 -8.65 14.98
CA LEU A 250 -19.98 -7.67 16.05
C LEU A 250 -21.42 -7.80 16.58
N GLN A 251 -22.40 -7.96 15.69
CA GLN A 251 -23.81 -8.17 16.07
C GLN A 251 -23.99 -9.47 16.84
N GLN A 252 -23.31 -10.54 16.44
CA GLN A 252 -23.32 -11.80 17.18
C GLN A 252 -22.75 -11.62 18.59
N PHE A 253 -21.60 -10.95 18.71
CA PHE A 253 -20.98 -10.68 20.02
C PHE A 253 -21.86 -9.80 20.91
N TYR A 254 -22.49 -8.77 20.34
CA TYR A 254 -23.46 -7.93 21.04
C TYR A 254 -24.60 -8.77 21.60
N HIS A 255 -25.20 -9.65 20.79
CA HIS A 255 -26.31 -10.52 21.21
C HIS A 255 -25.92 -11.50 22.35
N LEU A 256 -24.70 -12.07 22.30
CA LEU A 256 -24.18 -12.92 23.36
C LEU A 256 -24.05 -12.17 24.69
N LEU A 257 -23.64 -10.90 24.66
CA LEU A 257 -23.59 -10.05 25.85
C LEU A 257 -24.98 -9.71 26.35
N GLU A 258 -25.88 -9.29 25.47
CA GLU A 258 -27.27 -8.92 25.81
C GLU A 258 -28.06 -10.07 26.47
N THR A 259 -27.71 -11.31 26.10
CA THR A 259 -28.36 -12.54 26.57
C THR A 259 -27.54 -13.32 27.62
N ASP A 260 -26.51 -12.70 28.22
CA ASP A 260 -25.66 -13.26 29.28
C ASP A 260 -25.04 -14.63 28.96
N GLN A 261 -24.72 -14.91 27.68
CA GLN A 261 -24.17 -16.19 27.23
C GLN A 261 -22.66 -16.30 27.47
N THR A 262 -22.23 -16.27 28.73
CA THR A 262 -20.82 -16.24 29.16
C THR A 262 -19.98 -17.37 28.55
N ALA A 263 -20.48 -18.59 28.47
CA ALA A 263 -19.76 -19.72 27.91
C ALA A 263 -19.51 -19.54 26.40
N ALA A 264 -20.49 -19.03 25.65
CA ALA A 264 -20.35 -18.75 24.21
C ALA A 264 -19.39 -17.57 23.94
N ILE A 265 -19.41 -16.55 24.80
CA ILE A 265 -18.45 -15.44 24.73
C ILE A 265 -17.02 -15.98 24.90
N THR A 266 -16.80 -16.84 25.89
CA THR A 266 -15.48 -17.46 26.11
C THR A 266 -15.01 -18.25 24.89
N GLU A 267 -15.91 -19.01 24.26
CA GLU A 267 -15.59 -19.78 23.05
C GLU A 267 -15.21 -18.88 21.87
N VAL A 268 -15.94 -17.80 21.62
CA VAL A 268 -15.59 -16.81 20.57
C VAL A 268 -14.19 -16.23 20.79
N ILE A 269 -13.84 -15.90 22.05
CA ILE A 269 -12.52 -15.38 22.39
C ILE A 269 -11.43 -16.44 22.15
N HIS A 270 -11.69 -17.70 22.53
CA HIS A 270 -10.74 -18.81 22.25
C HIS A 270 -10.52 -19.02 20.76
N GLN A 271 -11.56 -18.95 19.94
CA GLN A 271 -11.44 -19.05 18.48
C GLN A 271 -10.60 -17.89 17.93
N ALA A 272 -10.85 -16.65 18.36
CA ALA A 272 -10.06 -15.49 17.96
C ALA A 272 -8.59 -15.61 18.39
N ASN A 273 -8.29 -16.19 19.54
CA ASN A 273 -6.95 -16.41 20.04
C ASN A 273 -6.07 -17.31 19.14
N TYR A 274 -6.68 -18.06 18.21
CA TYR A 274 -5.93 -18.84 17.23
C TYR A 274 -4.96 -17.99 16.39
N ILE A 275 -5.25 -16.68 16.27
CA ILE A 275 -4.38 -15.72 15.57
C ILE A 275 -2.94 -15.73 16.09
N ARG A 276 -2.72 -16.07 17.37
CA ARG A 276 -1.40 -16.17 18.01
C ARG A 276 -0.49 -17.22 17.33
N LYS A 277 -1.08 -18.21 16.65
CA LYS A 277 -0.33 -19.25 15.91
C LYS A 277 0.07 -18.79 14.51
N ILE A 278 -0.57 -17.76 13.99
CA ILE A 278 -0.40 -17.25 12.64
C ILE A 278 0.53 -16.02 12.63
N LEU A 279 0.29 -15.10 13.53
CA LEU A 279 1.08 -13.87 13.67
C LEU A 279 2.08 -14.05 14.82
N LYS A 280 3.38 -13.99 14.49
CA LYS A 280 4.49 -14.02 15.44
C LYS A 280 4.94 -12.61 15.79
#